data_c184e07ee76d4631d71f6edeec81305d
#
_entry.id   c184e07ee76d4631d71f6edeec81305d
#
_cell.length_a   1.000
_cell.length_b   1.000
_cell.length_c   1.000
_cell.angle_alpha   90.00
_cell.angle_beta   90.00
_cell.angle_gamma   90.00
#
_symmetry.space_group_name_H-M   'P 1'
#
loop_
_entity.id
_entity.type
_entity.pdbx_description
1 polymer ?
#
loop_
_entity_poly.entity_id
_entity_poly.type
_entity_poly.pdbx_seq_one_letter_code
_entity_poly.pdbx_strand_id
1 'polypeptide(L)'
;MTILNKAIVLVLNRNWQAINIRTPQEAFCQMATGAATALDIELSDGARAEALRPVRWDEWITLPIREGDQQVRTARGAIRVPTVIVAVNYARVPKKRPKLSAKNIRERDGNRCQYTGRVLKPNEGSLDHVLPRSRGGQDTWENLVWAAKEVNQRKADRLPHEAGLKLLTVPRAPKELPASALIRNAHGVAEWKLFLNE
;
A
#
# COMPACT_ATOMS: atom_id res chain seq x y z
N MET A 1 -9.12 -17.63 -5.96
CA MET A 1 -9.07 -16.78 -4.77
C MET A 1 -10.46 -16.15 -4.61
N THR A 2 -11.14 -16.40 -3.51
CA THR A 2 -12.49 -15.87 -3.29
C THR A 2 -12.43 -14.36 -3.09
N ILE A 3 -13.50 -13.63 -3.43
CA ILE A 3 -13.57 -12.17 -3.25
C ILE A 3 -13.36 -11.75 -1.78
N LEU A 4 -13.77 -12.61 -0.85
CA LEU A 4 -13.63 -12.37 0.60
C LEU A 4 -12.18 -12.12 1.05
N ASN A 5 -11.20 -12.61 0.30
CA ASN A 5 -9.77 -12.51 0.63
C ASN A 5 -9.02 -11.46 -0.19
N LYS A 6 -9.71 -10.69 -1.04
CA LYS A 6 -9.08 -9.59 -1.79
C LYS A 6 -9.07 -8.32 -0.94
N ALA A 7 -7.94 -7.62 -0.89
CA ALA A 7 -7.82 -6.35 -0.16
C ALA A 7 -8.38 -5.19 -1.00
N ILE A 8 -9.71 -5.07 -1.05
CA ILE A 8 -10.47 -4.15 -1.91
C ILE A 8 -11.39 -3.19 -1.15
N VAL A 9 -11.30 -3.15 0.17
CA VAL A 9 -12.10 -2.25 1.01
C VAL A 9 -11.19 -1.20 1.63
N LEU A 10 -11.38 0.06 1.27
CA LEU A 10 -10.67 1.19 1.87
C LEU A 10 -11.24 1.46 3.27
N VAL A 11 -10.35 1.63 4.24
CA VAL A 11 -10.72 2.03 5.59
C VAL A 11 -10.35 3.48 5.82
N LEU A 12 -11.33 4.27 6.17
CA LEU A 12 -11.16 5.65 6.59
C LEU A 12 -11.23 5.75 8.12
N ASN A 13 -10.57 6.76 8.69
CA ASN A 13 -10.82 7.16 10.06
C ASN A 13 -12.12 8.00 10.13
N ARG A 14 -12.54 8.39 11.35
CA ARG A 14 -13.76 9.21 11.54
C ARG A 14 -13.70 10.59 10.86
N ASN A 15 -12.52 11.05 10.47
CA ASN A 15 -12.28 12.31 9.74
C ASN A 15 -12.17 12.08 8.23
N TRP A 16 -12.55 10.90 7.74
CA TRP A 16 -12.54 10.49 6.34
C TRP A 16 -11.17 10.45 5.67
N GLN A 17 -10.11 10.30 6.48
CA GLN A 17 -8.75 10.12 5.98
C GLN A 17 -8.45 8.62 5.83
N ALA A 18 -7.88 8.24 4.69
CA ALA A 18 -7.52 6.85 4.41
C ALA A 18 -6.44 6.34 5.37
N ILE A 19 -6.69 5.22 6.04
CA ILE A 19 -5.79 4.67 7.07
C ILE A 19 -5.35 3.23 6.80
N ASN A 20 -6.13 2.46 6.05
CA ASN A 20 -5.81 1.06 5.74
C ASN A 20 -6.59 0.55 4.54
N ILE A 21 -6.25 -0.66 4.09
CA ILE A 21 -7.05 -1.46 3.17
C ILE A 21 -7.36 -2.78 3.87
N ARG A 22 -8.56 -3.29 3.69
CA ARG A 22 -9.05 -4.52 4.27
C ARG A 22 -9.67 -5.43 3.22
N THR A 23 -9.82 -6.70 3.58
CA THR A 23 -10.63 -7.65 2.83
C THR A 23 -12.11 -7.46 3.14
N PRO A 24 -13.03 -7.88 2.27
CA PRO A 24 -14.47 -7.89 2.57
C PRO A 24 -14.80 -8.64 3.86
N GLN A 25 -14.14 -9.76 4.14
CA GLN A 25 -14.34 -10.51 5.37
C GLN A 25 -14.04 -9.66 6.62
N GLU A 26 -12.89 -8.99 6.63
CA GLU A 26 -12.52 -8.10 7.74
C GLU A 26 -13.47 -6.90 7.86
N ALA A 27 -13.90 -6.33 6.74
CA ALA A 27 -14.84 -5.21 6.71
C ALA A 27 -16.20 -5.61 7.28
N PHE A 28 -16.75 -6.74 6.87
CA PHE A 28 -18.00 -7.26 7.42
C PHE A 28 -17.92 -7.51 8.93
N CYS A 29 -16.83 -8.08 9.43
CA CYS A 29 -16.61 -8.24 10.86
C CYS A 29 -16.60 -6.89 11.61
N GLN A 30 -15.90 -5.88 11.06
CA GLN A 30 -15.87 -4.55 11.69
C GLN A 30 -17.23 -3.85 11.65
N MET A 31 -18.01 -4.02 10.59
CA MET A 31 -19.36 -3.47 10.50
C MET A 31 -20.33 -4.18 11.45
N ALA A 32 -20.30 -5.52 11.50
CA ALA A 32 -21.17 -6.32 12.35
C ALA A 32 -20.95 -6.07 13.86
N THR A 33 -19.70 -5.74 14.24
CA THR A 33 -19.36 -5.37 15.62
C THR A 33 -19.59 -3.89 15.94
N GLY A 34 -20.05 -3.08 14.98
CA GLY A 34 -20.23 -1.64 15.13
C GLY A 34 -18.94 -0.83 15.19
N ALA A 35 -17.79 -1.45 14.91
CA ALA A 35 -16.49 -0.77 14.87
C ALA A 35 -16.33 0.13 13.62
N ALA A 36 -17.08 -0.18 12.56
CA ALA A 36 -17.12 0.61 11.33
C ALA A 36 -18.53 0.70 10.74
N THR A 37 -18.76 1.73 9.93
CA THR A 37 -19.92 1.86 9.03
C THR A 37 -19.44 1.82 7.59
N ALA A 38 -20.24 1.26 6.67
CA ALA A 38 -19.94 1.36 5.24
C ALA A 38 -20.33 2.75 4.72
N LEU A 39 -19.68 3.19 3.65
CA LEU A 39 -20.18 4.32 2.85
C LEU A 39 -20.95 3.78 1.66
N ASP A 40 -22.23 4.12 1.59
CA ASP A 40 -23.03 3.94 0.40
C ASP A 40 -22.75 5.10 -0.53
N ILE A 41 -22.02 4.83 -1.63
CA ILE A 41 -21.50 5.82 -2.55
C ILE A 41 -22.21 5.66 -3.88
N GLU A 42 -22.75 6.76 -4.39
CA GLU A 42 -23.28 6.84 -5.73
C GLU A 42 -22.40 7.80 -6.55
N LEU A 43 -21.87 7.30 -7.65
CA LEU A 43 -21.01 8.07 -8.55
C LEU A 43 -21.80 8.46 -9.79
N SER A 44 -21.73 9.74 -10.19
CA SER A 44 -22.11 10.20 -11.52
C SER A 44 -20.90 10.16 -12.43
N ASP A 45 -21.09 9.72 -13.68
CA ASP A 45 -20.08 9.74 -14.76
C ASP A 45 -18.66 9.28 -14.36
N GLY A 46 -18.58 8.36 -13.39
CA GLY A 46 -17.34 7.64 -13.01
C GLY A 46 -16.36 8.40 -12.12
N ALA A 47 -16.63 9.63 -11.68
CA ALA A 47 -15.64 10.38 -10.92
C ALA A 47 -16.18 11.30 -9.80
N ARG A 48 -17.45 11.68 -9.82
CA ARG A 48 -18.03 12.60 -8.83
C ARG A 48 -19.07 11.89 -7.98
N ALA A 49 -18.96 12.02 -6.67
CA ALA A 49 -19.98 11.49 -5.77
C ALA A 49 -21.24 12.33 -5.85
N GLU A 50 -22.37 11.72 -6.19
CA GLU A 50 -23.70 12.32 -6.07
C GLU A 50 -24.26 12.17 -4.67
N ALA A 51 -23.98 11.03 -4.03
CA ALA A 51 -24.36 10.77 -2.66
C ALA A 51 -23.28 10.00 -1.91
N LEU A 52 -23.09 10.36 -0.65
CA LEU A 52 -22.19 9.71 0.29
C LEU A 52 -22.94 9.53 1.62
N ARG A 53 -23.35 8.30 1.91
CA ARG A 53 -24.16 8.02 3.10
C ARG A 53 -23.50 6.94 3.97
N PRO A 54 -23.15 7.25 5.22
CA PRO A 54 -22.73 6.21 6.17
C PRO A 54 -23.91 5.26 6.50
N VAL A 55 -23.67 3.98 6.38
CA VAL A 55 -24.68 2.93 6.57
C VAL A 55 -24.18 1.91 7.57
N ARG A 56 -24.99 1.57 8.55
CA ARG A 56 -24.70 0.55 9.56
C ARG A 56 -24.92 -0.85 9.00
N TRP A 57 -24.39 -1.85 9.70
CA TRP A 57 -24.46 -3.25 9.26
C TRP A 57 -25.88 -3.76 9.05
N ASP A 58 -26.76 -3.48 10.00
CA ASP A 58 -28.18 -3.89 9.98
C ASP A 58 -28.94 -3.39 8.74
N GLU A 59 -28.66 -2.17 8.33
CA GLU A 59 -29.22 -1.59 7.10
C GLU A 59 -28.44 -2.08 5.86
N TRP A 60 -27.10 -2.17 5.93
CA TRP A 60 -26.26 -2.55 4.80
C TRP A 60 -26.66 -3.89 4.17
N ILE A 61 -26.96 -4.89 5.00
CA ILE A 61 -27.33 -6.24 4.55
C ILE A 61 -28.67 -6.30 3.84
N THR A 62 -29.47 -5.24 3.92
CA THR A 62 -30.79 -5.11 3.28
C THR A 62 -30.73 -4.27 1.99
N LEU A 63 -29.63 -3.59 1.73
CA LEU A 63 -29.49 -2.76 0.55
C LEU A 63 -29.48 -3.60 -0.74
N PRO A 64 -30.10 -3.08 -1.81
CA PRO A 64 -30.07 -3.74 -3.11
C PRO A 64 -28.64 -3.79 -3.65
N ILE A 65 -28.37 -4.81 -4.42
CA ILE A 65 -27.11 -4.93 -5.19
C ILE A 65 -27.31 -4.20 -6.50
N ARG A 66 -26.45 -3.24 -6.80
CA ARG A 66 -26.45 -2.44 -8.01
C ARG A 66 -25.67 -3.13 -9.12
N GLU A 67 -25.88 -2.71 -10.35
CA GLU A 67 -25.05 -3.13 -11.47
C GLU A 67 -23.58 -2.73 -11.22
N GLY A 68 -22.66 -3.68 -11.43
CA GLY A 68 -21.22 -3.48 -11.14
C GLY A 68 -20.80 -3.73 -9.69
N ASP A 69 -21.74 -3.83 -8.74
CA ASP A 69 -21.40 -4.13 -7.35
C ASP A 69 -20.82 -5.54 -7.19
N GLN A 70 -19.77 -5.64 -6.39
CA GLN A 70 -19.27 -6.92 -5.94
C GLN A 70 -20.14 -7.45 -4.79
N GLN A 71 -20.41 -8.76 -4.79
CA GLN A 71 -21.30 -9.36 -3.81
C GLN A 71 -20.75 -10.68 -3.25
N VAL A 72 -21.20 -11.03 -2.07
CA VAL A 72 -20.96 -12.32 -1.42
C VAL A 72 -22.28 -13.04 -1.26
N ARG A 73 -22.37 -14.26 -1.76
CA ARG A 73 -23.55 -15.11 -1.59
C ARG A 73 -23.56 -15.73 -0.19
N THR A 74 -24.71 -15.70 0.43
CA THR A 74 -24.99 -16.31 1.73
C THR A 74 -26.21 -17.24 1.64
N ALA A 75 -26.48 -18.00 2.67
CA ALA A 75 -27.67 -18.87 2.73
C ALA A 75 -28.99 -18.07 2.67
N ARG A 76 -28.98 -16.79 3.00
CA ARG A 76 -30.16 -15.91 3.04
C ARG A 76 -30.23 -14.90 1.89
N GLY A 77 -29.37 -15.04 0.89
CA GLY A 77 -29.29 -14.13 -0.25
C GLY A 77 -27.86 -13.64 -0.49
N ALA A 78 -27.71 -12.49 -1.13
CA ALA A 78 -26.43 -11.90 -1.40
C ALA A 78 -26.24 -10.60 -0.63
N ILE A 79 -25.01 -10.32 -0.20
CA ILE A 79 -24.63 -9.09 0.50
C ILE A 79 -23.65 -8.34 -0.39
N ARG A 80 -23.91 -7.05 -0.62
CA ARG A 80 -23.00 -6.15 -1.34
C ARG A 80 -21.68 -5.98 -0.58
N VAL A 81 -20.56 -6.05 -1.27
CA VAL A 81 -19.25 -5.76 -0.69
C VAL A 81 -19.06 -4.25 -0.62
N PRO A 82 -18.80 -3.66 0.55
CA PRO A 82 -18.48 -2.24 0.65
C PRO A 82 -17.13 -1.97 -0.01
N THR A 83 -17.02 -0.89 -0.75
CA THR A 83 -15.75 -0.42 -1.31
C THR A 83 -14.99 0.47 -0.33
N VAL A 84 -15.73 1.13 0.60
CA VAL A 84 -15.19 2.02 1.62
C VAL A 84 -15.95 1.82 2.94
N ILE A 85 -15.20 1.75 4.05
CA ILE A 85 -15.75 1.76 5.41
C ILE A 85 -15.08 2.86 6.24
N VAL A 86 -15.81 3.40 7.22
CA VAL A 86 -15.34 4.41 8.17
C VAL A 86 -15.25 3.80 9.56
N ALA A 87 -14.08 3.83 10.16
CA ALA A 87 -13.87 3.43 11.55
C ALA A 87 -14.46 4.48 12.50
N VAL A 88 -15.53 4.14 13.23
CA VAL A 88 -16.35 5.09 13.98
C VAL A 88 -15.57 5.78 15.11
N ASN A 89 -14.76 5.00 15.85
CA ASN A 89 -14.08 5.46 17.05
C ASN A 89 -12.57 5.75 16.84
N TYR A 90 -12.12 5.87 15.59
CA TYR A 90 -10.71 6.06 15.31
C TYR A 90 -10.44 7.34 14.50
N ALA A 91 -9.72 8.30 15.12
CA ALA A 91 -9.46 9.62 14.53
C ALA A 91 -8.04 9.78 13.97
N ARG A 92 -7.09 8.91 14.37
CA ARG A 92 -5.68 9.08 14.03
C ARG A 92 -5.38 8.56 12.62
N VAL A 93 -4.36 9.13 11.97
CA VAL A 93 -3.73 8.54 10.79
C VAL A 93 -2.47 7.83 11.28
N PRO A 94 -2.42 6.49 11.23
CA PRO A 94 -1.22 5.76 11.67
C PRO A 94 -0.04 6.11 10.77
N LYS A 95 1.13 6.22 11.36
CA LYS A 95 2.39 6.33 10.62
C LYS A 95 2.91 4.94 10.32
N LYS A 96 3.34 4.74 9.09
CA LYS A 96 3.90 3.46 8.62
C LYS A 96 5.19 3.73 7.86
N ARG A 97 6.14 2.83 8.01
CA ARG A 97 7.34 2.82 7.18
C ARG A 97 7.04 2.12 5.85
N PRO A 98 7.52 2.63 4.71
CA PRO A 98 7.41 1.92 3.44
C PRO A 98 7.94 0.48 3.57
N LYS A 99 7.32 -0.47 2.88
CA LYS A 99 7.81 -1.86 2.86
C LYS A 99 9.18 -1.92 2.19
N LEU A 100 10.08 -2.76 2.70
CA LEU A 100 11.35 -3.03 2.05
C LEU A 100 11.09 -3.70 0.69
N SER A 101 11.51 -3.07 -0.39
CA SER A 101 11.36 -3.57 -1.76
C SER A 101 12.35 -2.86 -2.69
N ALA A 102 12.67 -3.49 -3.82
CA ALA A 102 13.56 -2.90 -4.82
C ALA A 102 13.06 -1.53 -5.29
N LYS A 103 11.74 -1.37 -5.48
CA LYS A 103 11.12 -0.10 -5.84
C LYS A 103 11.40 0.98 -4.80
N ASN A 104 11.14 0.68 -3.54
CA ASN A 104 11.27 1.65 -2.46
C ASN A 104 12.73 1.97 -2.11
N ILE A 105 13.67 1.01 -2.27
CA ILE A 105 15.11 1.27 -2.19
C ILE A 105 15.53 2.22 -3.33
N ARG A 106 15.10 1.95 -4.57
CA ARG A 106 15.40 2.81 -5.72
C ARG A 106 14.86 4.24 -5.52
N GLU A 107 13.64 4.39 -5.02
CA GLU A 107 13.02 5.69 -4.71
C GLU A 107 13.79 6.41 -3.60
N ARG A 108 14.16 5.71 -2.50
CA ARG A 108 14.98 6.26 -1.41
C ARG A 108 16.31 6.81 -1.92
N ASP A 109 16.94 6.08 -2.83
CA ASP A 109 18.25 6.41 -3.38
C ASP A 109 18.17 7.36 -4.59
N GLY A 110 16.98 7.94 -4.85
CA GLY A 110 16.76 8.93 -5.91
C GLY A 110 17.05 8.42 -7.33
N ASN A 111 16.79 7.11 -7.58
CA ASN A 111 17.14 6.44 -8.84
C ASN A 111 18.65 6.55 -9.21
N ARG A 112 19.53 6.71 -8.21
CA ARG A 112 20.99 6.89 -8.41
C ARG A 112 21.76 5.69 -7.89
N CYS A 113 22.82 5.35 -8.61
CA CYS A 113 23.81 4.41 -8.10
C CYS A 113 24.49 4.99 -6.86
N GLN A 114 24.42 4.30 -5.73
CA GLN A 114 24.97 4.77 -4.45
C GLN A 114 26.49 4.71 -4.37
N TYR A 115 27.17 4.17 -5.39
CA TYR A 115 28.62 4.15 -5.50
C TYR A 115 29.17 5.19 -6.47
N THR A 116 28.44 5.48 -7.56
CA THR A 116 28.93 6.37 -8.64
C THR A 116 28.17 7.69 -8.75
N GLY A 117 27.00 7.81 -8.13
CA GLY A 117 26.12 8.97 -8.25
C GLY A 117 25.36 9.07 -9.58
N ARG A 118 25.62 8.18 -10.55
CA ARG A 118 24.95 8.19 -11.85
C ARG A 118 23.47 7.93 -11.69
N VAL A 119 22.64 8.74 -12.35
CA VAL A 119 21.19 8.48 -12.46
C VAL A 119 20.98 7.25 -13.33
N LEU A 120 20.13 6.33 -12.88
CA LEU A 120 19.88 5.06 -13.54
C LEU A 120 18.44 4.98 -14.02
N LYS A 121 18.23 4.44 -15.23
CA LYS A 121 16.92 3.96 -15.65
C LYS A 121 16.55 2.71 -14.85
N PRO A 122 15.25 2.37 -14.74
CA PRO A 122 14.80 1.22 -13.93
C PRO A 122 15.49 -0.11 -14.27
N ASN A 123 15.85 -0.33 -15.55
CA ASN A 123 16.50 -1.55 -16.05
C ASN A 123 18.03 -1.53 -15.92
N GLU A 124 18.64 -0.40 -15.57
CA GLU A 124 20.12 -0.25 -15.44
C GLU A 124 20.60 -0.52 -14.02
N GLY A 125 19.70 -0.51 -13.04
CA GLY A 125 20.03 -0.73 -11.64
C GLY A 125 19.59 -2.08 -11.09
N SER A 126 20.19 -2.45 -9.97
CA SER A 126 19.86 -3.61 -9.17
C SER A 126 20.04 -3.32 -7.69
N LEU A 127 19.43 -4.14 -6.84
CA LEU A 127 19.75 -4.13 -5.41
C LEU A 127 21.13 -4.69 -5.19
N ASP A 128 21.91 -4.00 -4.37
CA ASP A 128 23.18 -4.48 -3.87
C ASP A 128 23.19 -4.51 -2.34
N HIS A 129 23.77 -5.56 -1.80
CA HIS A 129 24.03 -5.70 -0.37
C HIS A 129 25.36 -5.09 -0.02
N VAL A 130 25.39 -4.03 0.80
CA VAL A 130 26.65 -3.39 1.26
C VAL A 130 27.52 -4.44 1.94
N LEU A 131 26.99 -5.16 2.92
CA LEU A 131 27.55 -6.40 3.44
C LEU A 131 26.95 -7.55 2.63
N PRO A 132 27.73 -8.30 1.84
CA PRO A 132 27.23 -9.40 1.02
C PRO A 132 26.48 -10.48 1.80
N ARG A 133 25.49 -11.11 1.19
CA ARG A 133 24.74 -12.24 1.81
C ARG A 133 25.66 -13.40 2.21
N SER A 134 26.66 -13.70 1.38
CA SER A 134 27.69 -14.72 1.67
C SER A 134 28.50 -14.44 2.94
N ARG A 135 28.48 -13.20 3.41
CA ARG A 135 29.17 -12.74 4.62
C ARG A 135 28.18 -12.38 5.76
N GLY A 136 26.94 -12.87 5.69
CA GLY A 136 25.93 -12.64 6.72
C GLY A 136 25.08 -11.39 6.54
N GLY A 137 25.20 -10.70 5.40
CA GLY A 137 24.38 -9.51 5.09
C GLY A 137 22.89 -9.85 4.97
N GLN A 138 22.05 -9.08 5.68
CA GLN A 138 20.61 -9.26 5.74
C GLN A 138 19.88 -8.29 4.79
N ASP A 139 18.65 -8.64 4.43
CA ASP A 139 17.75 -7.76 3.68
C ASP A 139 17.17 -6.70 4.63
N THR A 140 17.90 -5.61 4.82
CA THR A 140 17.51 -4.48 5.66
C THR A 140 17.67 -3.16 4.90
N TRP A 141 17.02 -2.12 5.39
CA TRP A 141 17.16 -0.77 4.84
C TRP A 141 18.58 -0.23 4.94
N GLU A 142 19.31 -0.67 5.96
CA GLU A 142 20.68 -0.25 6.28
C GLU A 142 21.73 -1.01 5.47
N ASN A 143 21.34 -2.14 4.87
CA ASN A 143 22.26 -2.99 4.11
C ASN A 143 21.98 -3.03 2.60
N LEU A 144 20.81 -2.57 2.15
CA LEU A 144 20.46 -2.56 0.73
C LEU A 144 20.60 -1.17 0.12
N VAL A 145 21.22 -1.09 -1.05
CA VAL A 145 21.36 0.13 -1.85
C VAL A 145 21.01 -0.11 -3.31
N TRP A 146 20.63 0.96 -4.01
CA TRP A 146 20.46 0.93 -5.46
C TRP A 146 21.80 1.14 -6.14
N ALA A 147 22.23 0.21 -6.95
CA ALA A 147 23.52 0.26 -7.66
C ALA A 147 23.37 -0.04 -9.15
N ALA A 148 24.23 0.53 -9.97
CA ALA A 148 24.34 0.16 -11.37
C ALA A 148 24.71 -1.32 -11.48
N LYS A 149 24.07 -2.06 -12.41
CA LYS A 149 24.28 -3.51 -12.56
C LYS A 149 25.74 -3.87 -12.74
N GLU A 150 26.44 -3.14 -13.58
CA GLU A 150 27.88 -3.34 -13.84
C GLU A 150 28.76 -3.09 -12.60
N VAL A 151 28.37 -2.12 -11.76
CA VAL A 151 29.08 -1.84 -10.49
C VAL A 151 28.82 -2.94 -9.48
N ASN A 152 27.55 -3.38 -9.37
CA ASN A 152 27.16 -4.46 -8.49
C ASN A 152 27.85 -5.80 -8.88
N GLN A 153 27.87 -6.12 -10.18
CA GLN A 153 28.58 -7.30 -10.69
C GLN A 153 30.08 -7.25 -10.39
N ARG A 154 30.73 -6.09 -10.60
CA ARG A 154 32.15 -5.91 -10.30
C ARG A 154 32.44 -6.00 -8.80
N LYS A 155 31.53 -5.52 -7.93
CA LYS A 155 31.67 -5.63 -6.48
C LYS A 155 31.57 -7.09 -6.03
N ALA A 156 30.63 -7.85 -6.62
CA ALA A 156 30.38 -9.25 -6.28
C ALA A 156 30.17 -9.47 -4.76
N ASP A 157 30.84 -10.43 -4.15
CA ASP A 157 30.80 -10.79 -2.75
C ASP A 157 31.81 -10.03 -1.85
N ARG A 158 32.39 -8.94 -2.37
CA ARG A 158 33.30 -8.08 -1.65
C ARG A 158 32.60 -6.95 -0.92
N LEU A 159 33.21 -6.48 0.16
CA LEU A 159 32.81 -5.22 0.78
C LEU A 159 33.13 -4.03 -0.16
N PRO A 160 32.41 -2.90 -0.04
CA PRO A 160 32.67 -1.75 -0.91
C PRO A 160 34.14 -1.34 -0.98
N HIS A 161 34.81 -1.22 0.15
CA HIS A 161 36.22 -0.81 0.20
C HIS A 161 37.16 -1.84 -0.44
N GLU A 162 36.89 -3.15 -0.33
CA GLU A 162 37.63 -4.22 -0.98
C GLU A 162 37.48 -4.16 -2.52
N ALA A 163 36.34 -3.64 -3.00
CA ALA A 163 36.08 -3.46 -4.41
C ALA A 163 36.51 -2.08 -4.94
N GLY A 164 37.18 -1.26 -4.12
CA GLY A 164 37.57 0.10 -4.46
C GLY A 164 36.36 1.05 -4.61
N LEU A 165 35.25 0.74 -3.92
CA LEU A 165 34.01 1.50 -3.96
C LEU A 165 33.78 2.22 -2.63
N LYS A 166 33.13 3.39 -2.70
CA LYS A 166 32.69 4.14 -1.53
C LYS A 166 31.21 4.48 -1.66
N LEU A 167 30.47 4.29 -0.60
CA LEU A 167 29.07 4.75 -0.55
C LEU A 167 29.01 6.27 -0.51
N LEU A 168 28.12 6.85 -1.30
CA LEU A 168 27.84 8.29 -1.29
C LEU A 168 27.14 8.70 0.01
N THR A 169 26.24 7.82 0.49
CA THR A 169 25.52 8.04 1.74
C THR A 169 25.42 6.70 2.51
N VAL A 170 25.42 6.79 3.83
CA VAL A 170 25.13 5.63 4.68
C VAL A 170 23.64 5.29 4.53
N PRO A 171 23.28 4.08 4.07
CA PRO A 171 21.91 3.71 3.88
C PRO A 171 21.16 3.66 5.21
N ARG A 172 19.97 4.24 5.24
CA ARG A 172 19.11 4.28 6.42
C ARG A 172 17.68 3.96 6.02
N ALA A 173 16.89 3.49 6.99
CA ALA A 173 15.46 3.34 6.79
C ALA A 173 14.81 4.71 6.52
N PRO A 174 13.85 4.80 5.59
CA PRO A 174 13.10 6.04 5.37
C PRO A 174 12.28 6.38 6.61
N LYS A 175 11.95 7.65 6.75
CA LYS A 175 11.04 8.11 7.80
C LYS A 175 9.66 7.46 7.63
N GLU A 176 8.96 7.30 8.73
CA GLU A 176 7.56 6.87 8.70
C GLU A 176 6.70 7.96 8.05
N LEU A 177 5.80 7.53 7.19
CA LEU A 177 4.84 8.39 6.50
C LEU A 177 3.43 8.12 7.02
N PRO A 178 2.51 9.09 6.94
CA PRO A 178 1.09 8.84 7.17
C PRO A 178 0.62 7.66 6.29
N ALA A 179 -0.19 6.77 6.84
CA ALA A 179 -0.67 5.60 6.10
C ALA A 179 -1.36 5.98 4.78
N SER A 180 -2.08 7.12 4.77
CA SER A 180 -2.71 7.68 3.58
C SER A 180 -1.76 7.90 2.40
N ALA A 181 -0.51 8.29 2.67
CA ALA A 181 0.51 8.48 1.64
C ALA A 181 1.06 7.16 1.05
N LEU A 182 0.80 6.04 1.70
CA LEU A 182 1.30 4.72 1.28
C LEU A 182 0.21 3.84 0.63
N ILE A 183 -1.05 4.22 0.76
CA ILE A 183 -2.18 3.51 0.16
C ILE A 183 -2.21 3.80 -1.33
N ARG A 184 -2.37 2.74 -2.13
CA ARG A 184 -2.51 2.82 -3.60
C ARG A 184 -3.74 2.04 -4.03
N ASN A 185 -4.45 2.56 -5.02
CA ASN A 185 -5.61 1.92 -5.62
C ASN A 185 -5.20 0.85 -6.64
N ALA A 186 -4.56 -0.22 -6.17
CA ALA A 186 -4.05 -1.29 -7.03
C ALA A 186 -5.13 -2.07 -7.78
N HIS A 187 -6.38 -1.99 -7.33
CA HIS A 187 -7.52 -2.71 -7.91
C HIS A 187 -8.44 -1.83 -8.77
N GLY A 188 -8.13 -0.54 -8.91
CA GLY A 188 -8.91 0.39 -9.73
C GLY A 188 -10.32 0.63 -9.22
N VAL A 189 -10.53 0.56 -7.89
CA VAL A 189 -11.84 0.84 -7.27
C VAL A 189 -12.20 2.32 -7.44
N ALA A 190 -13.27 2.62 -8.16
CA ALA A 190 -13.60 3.98 -8.57
C ALA A 190 -13.79 4.93 -7.38
N GLU A 191 -14.50 4.48 -6.36
CA GLU A 191 -14.87 5.26 -5.17
C GLU A 191 -13.65 5.68 -4.33
N TRP A 192 -12.52 4.95 -4.45
CA TRP A 192 -11.32 5.30 -3.71
C TRP A 192 -10.68 6.61 -4.16
N LYS A 193 -10.94 7.03 -5.40
CA LYS A 193 -10.45 8.32 -5.94
C LYS A 193 -10.95 9.52 -5.16
N LEU A 194 -12.08 9.39 -4.45
CA LEU A 194 -12.64 10.44 -3.60
C LEU A 194 -11.78 10.70 -2.34
N PHE A 195 -10.95 9.74 -1.94
CA PHE A 195 -10.24 9.73 -0.66
C PHE A 195 -8.72 9.60 -0.80
N LEU A 196 -8.23 9.28 -1.99
CA LEU A 196 -6.81 9.13 -2.28
C LEU A 196 -6.35 10.23 -3.23
N ASN A 197 -5.23 10.87 -2.90
CA ASN A 197 -4.55 11.78 -3.81
C ASN A 197 -3.74 10.92 -4.81
N GLU A 198 -4.30 10.69 -5.99
CA GLU A 198 -3.61 10.06 -7.12
C GLU A 198 -3.16 11.12 -8.13
#